data_67e71538dc32e4e6a92707f118678f67
#
_entry.id   67e71538dc32e4e6a92707f118678f67
#
_cell.length_a   1.000
_cell.length_b   1.000
_cell.length_c   1.000
_cell.angle_alpha   90.00
_cell.angle_beta   90.00
_cell.angle_gamma   90.00
#
_symmetry.space_group_name_H-M   'P 1'
#
loop_
_entity.id
_entity.type
_entity.pdbx_description
1 polymer ?
#
loop_
_entity_poly.entity_id
_entity_poly.type
_entity_poly.pdbx_seq_one_letter_code
_entity_poly.pdbx_strand_id
1 'polypeptide(L)'
;ISLSSGMTAIGHVWPTMAIGYYTASTGKDINQFQYMAMGIPTGIILIIILILIFKFIYRPDDINTINPEKAMSLRGTVPEADAKEKIILAVMFLTVFLWVFPSLVKGVLPKFYETVNGWSTAMPPLLGCIILFIVHVDGERIMNFKETASKGVLWGSILMTSAATQLGACLTNQDVGISSWLTGALQPLTAHMPVIGMILFFMTW
;
A
#
# COMPACT_ATOMS: atom_id res chain seq x y z
N ILE A 1 -7.39 -3.91 -9.34
CA ILE A 1 -7.18 -3.23 -8.03
C ILE A 1 -5.85 -3.69 -7.41
N SER A 2 -5.57 -5.01 -7.31
CA SER A 2 -4.34 -5.52 -6.66
C SER A 2 -3.04 -5.09 -7.36
N LEU A 3 -3.02 -4.99 -8.69
CA LEU A 3 -1.83 -4.56 -9.43
C LEU A 3 -1.47 -3.09 -9.18
N SER A 4 -2.48 -2.22 -9.10
CA SER A 4 -2.25 -0.79 -8.85
C SER A 4 -1.88 -0.50 -7.39
N SER A 5 -2.29 -1.34 -6.44
CA SER A 5 -1.96 -1.15 -5.03
C SER A 5 -0.45 -1.33 -4.75
N GLY A 6 0.25 -2.14 -5.55
CA GLY A 6 1.70 -2.31 -5.45
C GLY A 6 2.54 -1.16 -6.02
N MET A 7 1.94 -0.18 -6.72
CA MET A 7 2.67 0.97 -7.28
C MET A 7 3.20 1.94 -6.22
N THR A 8 2.57 1.94 -5.04
CA THR A 8 2.97 2.78 -3.91
C THR A 8 3.23 1.92 -2.68
N ALA A 9 4.16 2.30 -1.81
CA ALA A 9 4.44 1.55 -0.59
C ALA A 9 3.24 1.55 0.38
N ILE A 10 2.38 2.56 0.30
CA ILE A 10 1.18 2.70 1.13
C ILE A 10 -0.07 2.02 0.55
N GLY A 11 -0.04 1.60 -0.71
CA GLY A 11 -1.19 0.97 -1.35
C GLY A 11 -1.44 -0.47 -0.89
N HIS A 12 -0.44 -1.10 -0.28
CA HIS A 12 -0.52 -2.46 0.27
C HIS A 12 0.44 -2.63 1.45
N VAL A 13 0.16 -3.58 2.33
CA VAL A 13 1.01 -3.85 3.52
C VAL A 13 2.37 -4.46 3.13
N TRP A 14 2.41 -5.32 2.12
CA TRP A 14 3.62 -6.05 1.73
C TRP A 14 4.80 -5.17 1.32
N PRO A 15 4.63 -4.12 0.50
CA PRO A 15 5.71 -3.18 0.20
C PRO A 15 6.29 -2.52 1.44
N THR A 16 5.44 -2.09 2.37
CA THR A 16 5.88 -1.45 3.62
C THR A 16 6.70 -2.44 4.48
N MET A 17 6.26 -3.69 4.57
CA MET A 17 7.01 -4.75 5.27
C MET A 17 8.35 -5.04 4.58
N ALA A 18 8.37 -5.16 3.25
CA ALA A 18 9.60 -5.39 2.50
C ALA A 18 10.62 -4.26 2.70
N ILE A 19 10.17 -3.00 2.69
CA ILE A 19 11.01 -1.84 3.00
C ILE A 19 11.55 -1.94 4.44
N GLY A 20 10.70 -2.30 5.40
CA GLY A 20 11.12 -2.49 6.80
C GLY A 20 12.21 -3.55 6.95
N TYR A 21 12.06 -4.70 6.32
CA TYR A 21 13.09 -5.75 6.32
C TYR A 21 14.38 -5.32 5.62
N TYR A 22 14.27 -4.63 4.49
CA TYR A 22 15.43 -4.07 3.80
C TYR A 22 16.20 -3.08 4.66
N THR A 23 15.47 -2.16 5.30
CA THR A 23 16.06 -1.15 6.21
C THR A 23 16.75 -1.82 7.40
N ALA A 24 16.09 -2.82 8.00
CA ALA A 24 16.67 -3.58 9.12
C ALA A 24 17.94 -4.35 8.74
N SER A 25 18.00 -4.90 7.52
CA SER A 25 19.13 -5.71 7.06
C SER A 25 20.31 -4.88 6.53
N THR A 26 20.04 -3.72 5.91
CA THR A 26 21.07 -2.93 5.20
C THR A 26 21.42 -1.61 5.91
N GLY A 27 20.61 -1.18 6.87
CA GLY A 27 20.71 0.15 7.49
C GLY A 27 20.33 1.30 6.54
N LYS A 28 19.84 0.99 5.33
CA LYS A 28 19.43 1.98 4.32
C LYS A 28 17.92 2.09 4.28
N ASP A 29 17.40 3.30 4.30
CA ASP A 29 15.97 3.56 4.18
C ASP A 29 15.58 3.81 2.73
N ILE A 30 14.40 3.30 2.33
CA ILE A 30 13.77 3.55 1.04
C ILE A 30 12.54 4.43 1.31
N ASN A 31 12.62 5.69 0.89
CA ASN A 31 11.49 6.58 1.02
C ASN A 31 10.38 6.26 0.00
N GLN A 32 9.18 6.77 0.28
CA GLN A 32 8.00 6.56 -0.56
C GLN A 32 8.22 6.90 -2.03
N PHE A 33 8.92 8.01 -2.32
CA PHE A 33 9.17 8.45 -3.69
C PHE A 33 10.13 7.52 -4.43
N GLN A 34 11.18 7.03 -3.78
CA GLN A 34 12.10 6.05 -4.36
C GLN A 34 11.39 4.74 -4.69
N TYR A 35 10.49 4.29 -3.80
CA TYR A 35 9.67 3.11 -4.07
C TYR A 35 8.75 3.34 -5.28
N MET A 36 8.05 4.48 -5.35
CA MET A 36 7.16 4.85 -6.45
C MET A 36 7.91 4.94 -7.80
N ALA A 37 9.15 5.42 -7.80
CA ALA A 37 9.97 5.52 -9.01
C ALA A 37 10.21 4.15 -9.67
N MET A 38 10.20 3.07 -8.89
CA MET A 38 10.28 1.68 -9.39
C MET A 38 8.88 1.05 -9.55
N GLY A 39 8.00 1.28 -8.60
CA GLY A 39 6.68 0.66 -8.53
C GLY A 39 5.74 1.14 -9.65
N ILE A 40 5.74 2.43 -9.98
CA ILE A 40 4.86 2.97 -11.01
C ILE A 40 5.18 2.42 -12.41
N PRO A 41 6.43 2.44 -12.90
CA PRO A 41 6.75 1.86 -14.20
C PRO A 41 6.42 0.36 -14.27
N THR A 42 6.76 -0.38 -13.21
CA THR A 42 6.44 -1.83 -13.12
C THR A 42 4.94 -2.08 -13.17
N GLY A 43 4.16 -1.30 -12.42
CA GLY A 43 2.71 -1.43 -12.42
C GLY A 43 2.07 -1.07 -13.77
N ILE A 44 2.58 -0.06 -14.47
CA ILE A 44 2.12 0.28 -15.83
C ILE A 44 2.38 -0.88 -16.79
N ILE A 45 3.57 -1.47 -16.75
CA ILE A 45 3.91 -2.64 -17.59
C ILE A 45 2.95 -3.80 -17.30
N LEU A 46 2.70 -4.10 -16.01
CA LEU A 46 1.77 -5.17 -15.63
C LEU A 46 0.33 -4.89 -16.09
N ILE A 47 -0.13 -3.64 -16.03
CA ILE A 47 -1.45 -3.25 -16.55
C ILE A 47 -1.51 -3.46 -18.06
N ILE A 48 -0.47 -3.07 -18.81
CA ILE A 48 -0.41 -3.28 -20.27
C ILE A 48 -0.46 -4.77 -20.57
N ILE A 49 0.34 -5.59 -19.87
CA ILE A 49 0.33 -7.05 -20.02
C ILE A 49 -1.06 -7.62 -19.75
N LEU A 50 -1.71 -7.16 -18.67
CA LEU A 50 -3.07 -7.60 -18.33
C LEU A 50 -4.07 -7.25 -19.43
N ILE A 51 -4.02 -6.03 -19.99
CA ILE A 51 -4.87 -5.61 -21.10
C ILE A 51 -4.62 -6.49 -22.33
N LEU A 52 -3.37 -6.80 -22.64
CA LEU A 52 -3.02 -7.68 -23.76
C LEU A 52 -3.54 -9.11 -23.55
N ILE A 53 -3.44 -9.64 -22.32
CA ILE A 53 -4.00 -10.96 -21.96
C ILE A 53 -5.52 -10.97 -22.17
N PHE A 54 -6.23 -9.96 -21.68
CA PHE A 54 -7.69 -9.86 -21.87
C PHE A 54 -8.04 -9.70 -23.36
N LYS A 55 -7.28 -8.92 -24.10
CA LYS A 55 -7.56 -8.67 -25.53
C LYS A 55 -7.27 -9.89 -26.43
N PHE A 56 -6.19 -10.65 -26.17
CA PHE A 56 -5.73 -11.68 -27.07
C PHE A 56 -6.02 -13.11 -26.59
N ILE A 57 -6.01 -13.35 -25.28
CA ILE A 57 -6.16 -14.68 -24.70
C ILE A 57 -7.61 -14.91 -24.23
N TYR A 58 -8.11 -14.06 -23.35
CA TYR A 58 -9.43 -14.25 -22.73
C TYR A 58 -10.58 -13.86 -23.65
N ARG A 59 -10.41 -12.84 -24.52
CA ARG A 59 -11.41 -12.32 -25.48
C ARG A 59 -12.84 -12.42 -24.96
N PRO A 60 -13.21 -11.71 -23.90
CA PRO A 60 -14.57 -11.79 -23.36
C PRO A 60 -15.55 -11.34 -24.44
N ASP A 61 -16.45 -12.23 -24.86
CA ASP A 61 -17.44 -11.99 -25.92
C ASP A 61 -18.46 -10.91 -25.54
N ASP A 62 -18.56 -10.60 -24.24
CA ASP A 62 -19.58 -9.73 -23.66
C ASP A 62 -19.16 -8.28 -23.43
N ILE A 63 -18.00 -7.84 -23.90
CA ILE A 63 -17.58 -6.42 -23.74
C ILE A 63 -18.57 -5.47 -24.43
N ASN A 64 -19.25 -5.93 -25.48
CA ASN A 64 -20.28 -5.17 -26.18
C ASN A 64 -21.59 -5.02 -25.39
N THR A 65 -21.76 -5.74 -24.26
CA THR A 65 -22.95 -5.63 -23.40
C THR A 65 -22.86 -4.50 -22.36
N ILE A 66 -21.71 -3.87 -22.20
CA ILE A 66 -21.60 -2.65 -21.40
C ILE A 66 -22.34 -1.54 -22.16
N ASN A 67 -23.62 -1.37 -21.81
CA ASN A 67 -24.42 -0.27 -22.38
C ASN A 67 -23.89 1.05 -21.81
N PRO A 68 -23.22 1.90 -22.64
CA PRO A 68 -22.67 3.16 -22.17
C PRO A 68 -23.75 4.12 -21.66
N GLU A 69 -25.00 4.01 -22.19
CA GLU A 69 -26.13 4.80 -21.73
C GLU A 69 -26.52 4.44 -20.30
N LYS A 70 -26.47 3.13 -19.93
CA LYS A 70 -26.73 2.67 -18.57
C LYS A 70 -25.63 3.12 -17.60
N ALA A 71 -24.37 3.14 -18.04
CA ALA A 71 -23.27 3.69 -17.25
C ALA A 71 -23.38 5.20 -17.05
N MET A 72 -23.83 5.94 -18.08
CA MET A 72 -24.07 7.38 -18.01
C MET A 72 -25.32 7.72 -17.18
N SER A 73 -26.38 6.91 -17.22
CA SER A 73 -27.57 7.10 -16.37
C SER A 73 -27.27 6.94 -14.89
N LEU A 74 -26.35 6.04 -14.53
CA LEU A 74 -25.86 5.88 -13.14
C LEU A 74 -25.11 7.14 -12.66
N ARG A 75 -24.41 7.84 -13.55
CA ARG A 75 -23.72 9.09 -13.22
C ARG A 75 -24.69 10.22 -12.87
N GLY A 76 -25.86 10.29 -13.52
CA GLY A 76 -26.90 11.28 -13.24
C GLY A 76 -27.60 11.11 -11.89
N THR A 77 -27.43 9.96 -11.22
CA THR A 77 -28.01 9.68 -9.90
C THR A 77 -27.06 9.98 -8.73
N VAL A 78 -25.80 10.34 -9.00
CA VAL A 78 -24.85 10.70 -7.96
C VAL A 78 -25.12 12.14 -7.52
N PRO A 79 -25.55 12.39 -6.27
CA PRO A 79 -25.76 13.74 -5.77
C PRO A 79 -24.43 14.52 -5.74
N GLU A 80 -24.54 15.85 -5.74
CA GLU A 80 -23.36 16.69 -5.54
C GLU A 80 -22.72 16.41 -4.17
N ALA A 81 -21.38 16.47 -4.14
CA ALA A 81 -20.63 16.21 -2.92
C ALA A 81 -21.06 17.15 -1.79
N ASP A 82 -21.49 16.57 -0.68
CA ASP A 82 -21.85 17.27 0.54
C ASP A 82 -20.63 17.92 1.23
N ALA A 83 -20.88 18.83 2.17
CA ALA A 83 -19.83 19.49 2.93
C ALA A 83 -18.96 18.47 3.71
N LYS A 84 -19.55 17.41 4.25
CA LYS A 84 -18.84 16.33 4.91
C LYS A 84 -17.89 15.62 3.95
N GLU A 85 -18.33 15.28 2.74
CA GLU A 85 -17.52 14.62 1.71
C GLU A 85 -16.34 15.50 1.25
N LYS A 86 -16.58 16.80 1.08
CA LYS A 86 -15.51 17.75 0.71
C LYS A 86 -14.42 17.81 1.76
N ILE A 87 -14.77 17.80 3.05
CA ILE A 87 -13.80 17.79 4.15
C ILE A 87 -13.02 16.47 4.18
N ILE A 88 -13.71 15.34 4.01
CA ILE A 88 -13.06 14.01 3.94
C ILE A 88 -12.05 13.98 2.78
N LEU A 89 -12.44 14.48 1.60
CA LEU A 89 -11.55 14.58 0.45
C LEU A 89 -10.34 15.49 0.73
N ALA A 90 -10.57 16.65 1.35
CA ALA A 90 -9.50 17.57 1.71
C ALA A 90 -8.50 16.93 2.69
N VAL A 91 -8.97 16.21 3.70
CA VAL A 91 -8.13 15.49 4.66
C VAL A 91 -7.38 14.35 3.99
N MET A 92 -8.01 13.63 3.07
CA MET A 92 -7.36 12.58 2.28
C MET A 92 -6.24 13.17 1.42
N PHE A 93 -6.49 14.26 0.70
CA PHE A 93 -5.47 14.95 -0.09
C PHE A 93 -4.33 15.47 0.79
N LEU A 94 -4.63 16.03 1.96
CA LEU A 94 -3.62 16.46 2.93
C LEU A 94 -2.73 15.29 3.37
N THR A 95 -3.32 14.13 3.66
CA THR A 95 -2.59 12.91 4.03
C THR A 95 -1.64 12.47 2.91
N VAL A 96 -2.14 12.38 1.68
CA VAL A 96 -1.32 12.02 0.51
C VAL A 96 -0.23 13.05 0.27
N PHE A 97 -0.54 14.32 0.41
CA PHE A 97 0.42 15.42 0.30
C PHE A 97 1.56 15.28 1.32
N LEU A 98 1.23 15.01 2.59
CA LEU A 98 2.23 14.81 3.64
C LEU A 98 3.13 13.58 3.40
N TRP A 99 2.67 12.59 2.64
CA TRP A 99 3.51 11.45 2.27
C TRP A 99 4.46 11.75 1.10
N VAL A 100 4.01 12.52 0.11
CA VAL A 100 4.74 12.72 -1.14
C VAL A 100 5.59 13.99 -1.11
N PHE A 101 5.03 15.08 -0.64
CA PHE A 101 5.63 16.42 -0.68
C PHE A 101 7.01 16.51 0.01
N PRO A 102 7.24 15.93 1.20
CA PRO A 102 8.54 16.02 1.86
C PRO A 102 9.67 15.48 0.98
N SER A 103 9.43 14.38 0.25
CA SER A 103 10.41 13.78 -0.65
C SER A 103 10.75 14.67 -1.85
N LEU A 104 9.78 15.43 -2.34
CA LEU A 104 9.95 16.34 -3.47
C LEU A 104 10.77 17.59 -3.09
N VAL A 105 10.62 18.07 -1.85
CA VAL A 105 11.30 19.29 -1.38
C VAL A 105 12.59 19.02 -0.61
N LYS A 106 13.06 17.80 -0.56
CA LYS A 106 14.29 17.39 0.13
C LYS A 106 15.49 18.28 -0.21
N GLY A 107 15.62 18.66 -1.49
CA GLY A 107 16.73 19.52 -1.98
C GLY A 107 16.60 20.99 -1.59
N VAL A 108 15.38 21.46 -1.30
CA VAL A 108 15.10 22.89 -1.03
C VAL A 108 14.90 23.13 0.48
N LEU A 109 14.25 22.20 1.17
CA LEU A 109 13.89 22.29 2.58
C LEU A 109 14.38 21.05 3.36
N PRO A 110 15.70 20.86 3.52
CA PRO A 110 16.24 19.64 4.13
C PRO A 110 15.78 19.44 5.58
N LYS A 111 15.69 20.48 6.38
CA LYS A 111 15.21 20.39 7.77
C LYS A 111 13.76 19.95 7.87
N PHE A 112 12.90 20.43 6.98
CA PHE A 112 11.50 20.00 6.91
C PHE A 112 11.42 18.52 6.53
N TYR A 113 12.20 18.11 5.53
CA TYR A 113 12.27 16.71 5.12
C TYR A 113 12.71 15.81 6.29
N GLU A 114 13.79 16.14 6.99
CA GLU A 114 14.29 15.37 8.14
C GLU A 114 13.23 15.24 9.24
N THR A 115 12.53 16.33 9.55
CA THR A 115 11.47 16.32 10.57
C THR A 115 10.33 15.40 10.18
N VAL A 116 9.82 15.51 8.96
CA VAL A 116 8.64 14.72 8.51
C VAL A 116 9.03 13.28 8.16
N ASN A 117 10.23 13.07 7.63
CA ASN A 117 10.73 11.72 7.34
C ASN A 117 11.00 10.90 8.61
N GLY A 118 11.30 11.58 9.73
CA GLY A 118 11.37 10.94 11.05
C GLY A 118 10.01 10.48 11.60
N TRP A 119 8.91 10.91 11.00
CA TRP A 119 7.58 10.41 11.37
C TRP A 119 7.35 9.03 10.77
N SER A 120 6.70 8.16 11.54
CA SER A 120 6.23 6.89 10.98
C SER A 120 5.27 7.12 9.80
N THR A 121 5.29 6.24 8.81
CA THR A 121 4.33 6.26 7.67
C THR A 121 2.87 6.29 8.13
N ALA A 122 2.59 5.84 9.35
CA ALA A 122 1.26 5.87 9.96
C ALA A 122 0.84 7.26 10.48
N MET A 123 1.78 8.20 10.68
CA MET A 123 1.48 9.50 11.31
C MET A 123 0.54 10.39 10.49
N PRO A 124 0.74 10.60 9.16
CA PRO A 124 -0.17 11.41 8.38
C PRO A 124 -1.63 10.93 8.41
N PRO A 125 -1.95 9.65 8.17
CA PRO A 125 -3.34 9.17 8.26
C PRO A 125 -3.89 9.22 9.69
N LEU A 126 -3.06 9.04 10.72
CA LEU A 126 -3.48 9.18 12.10
C LEU A 126 -3.95 10.62 12.39
N LEU A 127 -3.17 11.62 11.96
CA LEU A 127 -3.56 13.03 12.06
C LEU A 127 -4.86 13.30 11.28
N GLY A 128 -5.00 12.75 10.08
CA GLY A 128 -6.22 12.83 9.30
C GLY A 128 -7.44 12.26 10.04
N CYS A 129 -7.31 11.09 10.64
CA CYS A 129 -8.37 10.50 11.45
C CYS A 129 -8.73 11.37 12.66
N ILE A 130 -7.76 11.91 13.37
CA ILE A 130 -7.99 12.80 14.52
C ILE A 130 -8.79 14.03 14.08
N ILE A 131 -8.42 14.66 12.96
CA ILE A 131 -9.16 15.80 12.40
C ILE A 131 -10.61 15.41 12.14
N LEU A 132 -10.86 14.28 11.47
CA LEU A 132 -12.22 13.83 11.14
C LEU A 132 -13.08 13.49 12.36
N PHE A 133 -12.47 13.06 13.47
CA PHE A 133 -13.19 12.84 14.75
C PHE A 133 -13.53 14.12 15.49
N ILE A 134 -12.76 15.20 15.29
CA ILE A 134 -12.94 16.47 15.98
C ILE A 134 -13.89 17.39 15.20
N VAL A 135 -13.80 17.39 13.87
CA VAL A 135 -14.57 18.31 13.02
C VAL A 135 -16.06 17.95 13.03
N HIS A 136 -16.88 18.98 13.17
CA HIS A 136 -18.34 18.88 13.14
C HIS A 136 -18.86 19.68 11.92
N VAL A 137 -19.87 19.17 11.27
CA VAL A 137 -20.61 19.83 10.19
C VAL A 137 -22.09 19.74 10.53
N ASP A 138 -22.77 20.85 10.54
CA ASP A 138 -24.21 20.97 10.89
C ASP A 138 -24.55 20.38 12.29
N GLY A 139 -23.60 20.51 13.24
CA GLY A 139 -23.76 20.01 14.61
C GLY A 139 -23.48 18.52 14.79
N GLU A 140 -23.20 17.78 13.72
CA GLU A 140 -22.83 16.36 13.74
C GLU A 140 -21.35 16.17 13.47
N ARG A 141 -20.75 15.16 14.12
CA ARG A 141 -19.37 14.75 13.86
C ARG A 141 -19.28 14.10 12.47
N ILE A 142 -18.21 14.39 11.74
CA ILE A 142 -17.97 13.74 10.45
C ILE A 142 -17.74 12.24 10.64
N MET A 143 -16.97 11.85 11.67
CA MET A 143 -16.74 10.46 12.04
C MET A 143 -17.07 10.21 13.50
N ASN A 144 -17.77 9.11 13.78
CA ASN A 144 -18.04 8.63 15.12
C ASN A 144 -17.10 7.47 15.43
N PHE A 145 -16.29 7.58 16.49
CA PHE A 145 -15.30 6.56 16.86
C PHE A 145 -15.93 5.17 17.05
N LYS A 146 -17.05 5.08 17.77
CA LYS A 146 -17.71 3.80 18.04
C LYS A 146 -18.20 3.12 16.77
N GLU A 147 -18.79 3.87 15.87
CA GLU A 147 -19.28 3.35 14.60
C GLU A 147 -18.12 2.98 13.66
N THR A 148 -17.13 3.84 13.54
CA THR A 148 -15.91 3.59 12.72
C THR A 148 -15.17 2.36 13.23
N ALA A 149 -14.96 2.22 14.53
CA ALA A 149 -14.28 1.08 15.11
C ALA A 149 -15.06 -0.23 14.94
N SER A 150 -16.40 -0.17 14.99
CA SER A 150 -17.23 -1.39 14.90
C SER A 150 -17.51 -1.83 13.46
N LYS A 151 -17.70 -0.89 12.53
CA LYS A 151 -18.13 -1.17 11.14
C LYS A 151 -17.07 -0.83 10.09
N GLY A 152 -16.25 0.21 10.34
CA GLY A 152 -15.28 0.71 9.37
C GLY A 152 -13.92 0.03 9.44
N VAL A 153 -13.53 -0.51 10.60
CA VAL A 153 -12.24 -1.16 10.79
C VAL A 153 -12.32 -2.65 10.47
N LEU A 154 -11.49 -3.10 9.54
CA LEU A 154 -11.36 -4.52 9.16
C LEU A 154 -10.49 -5.27 10.19
N TRP A 155 -11.01 -5.49 11.39
CA TRP A 155 -10.30 -6.13 12.50
C TRP A 155 -9.68 -7.47 12.13
N GLY A 156 -10.38 -8.28 11.34
CA GLY A 156 -9.87 -9.56 10.86
C GLY A 156 -8.57 -9.42 10.05
N SER A 157 -8.53 -8.42 9.15
CA SER A 157 -7.33 -8.15 8.34
C SER A 157 -6.18 -7.63 9.19
N ILE A 158 -6.46 -6.75 10.18
CA ILE A 158 -5.45 -6.23 11.09
C ILE A 158 -4.84 -7.35 11.92
N LEU A 159 -5.68 -8.20 12.54
CA LEU A 159 -5.22 -9.30 13.37
C LEU A 159 -4.44 -10.34 12.56
N MET A 160 -4.93 -10.70 11.36
CA MET A 160 -4.24 -11.62 10.46
C MET A 160 -2.87 -11.08 10.04
N THR A 161 -2.80 -9.80 9.64
CA THR A 161 -1.53 -9.17 9.24
C THR A 161 -0.56 -9.08 10.42
N SER A 162 -1.05 -8.71 11.60
CA SER A 162 -0.23 -8.65 12.82
C SER A 162 0.32 -10.03 13.20
N ALA A 163 -0.51 -11.07 13.15
CA ALA A 163 -0.08 -12.44 13.40
C ALA A 163 0.97 -12.90 12.38
N ALA A 164 0.75 -12.67 11.09
CA ALA A 164 1.70 -13.02 10.04
C ALA A 164 3.04 -12.29 10.21
N THR A 165 3.00 -11.00 10.59
CA THR A 165 4.22 -10.22 10.87
C THR A 165 5.00 -10.79 12.05
N GLN A 166 4.31 -11.16 13.13
CA GLN A 166 4.95 -11.76 14.30
C GLN A 166 5.53 -13.15 14.01
N LEU A 167 4.81 -13.97 13.24
CA LEU A 167 5.34 -15.25 12.78
C LEU A 167 6.61 -15.05 11.93
N GLY A 168 6.60 -14.07 11.00
CA GLY A 168 7.78 -13.69 10.22
C GLY A 168 8.94 -13.24 11.10
N ALA A 169 8.69 -12.43 12.13
CA ALA A 169 9.70 -12.01 13.09
C ALA A 169 10.26 -13.19 13.90
N CYS A 170 9.43 -14.15 14.31
CA CYS A 170 9.89 -15.39 14.96
C CYS A 170 10.76 -16.23 14.03
N LEU A 171 10.40 -16.34 12.74
CA LEU A 171 11.18 -17.10 11.77
C LEU A 171 12.57 -16.49 11.53
N THR A 172 12.69 -15.16 11.58
CA THR A 172 13.96 -14.44 11.36
C THR A 172 14.77 -14.24 12.64
N ASN A 173 14.20 -14.51 13.81
CA ASN A 173 14.90 -14.38 15.07
C ASN A 173 16.01 -15.43 15.19
N GLN A 174 17.24 -14.98 15.43
CA GLN A 174 18.42 -15.84 15.56
C GLN A 174 18.34 -16.76 16.80
N ASP A 175 17.72 -16.29 17.88
CA ASP A 175 17.57 -17.06 19.12
C ASP A 175 16.65 -18.28 18.94
N VAL A 176 15.70 -18.21 18.01
CA VAL A 176 14.79 -19.32 17.68
C VAL A 176 15.47 -20.36 16.77
N GLY A 177 16.48 -19.95 15.99
CA GLY A 177 17.29 -20.82 15.15
C GLY A 177 16.60 -21.36 13.89
N ILE A 178 15.34 -21.03 13.62
CA ILE A 178 14.57 -21.52 12.46
C ILE A 178 15.21 -21.06 11.15
N SER A 179 15.63 -19.81 11.07
CA SER A 179 16.26 -19.27 9.86
C SER A 179 17.60 -19.93 9.58
N SER A 180 18.39 -20.22 10.61
CA SER A 180 19.65 -20.95 10.48
C SER A 180 19.44 -22.37 10.00
N TRP A 181 18.46 -23.08 10.56
CA TRP A 181 18.07 -24.41 10.11
C TRP A 181 17.59 -24.40 8.64
N LEU A 182 16.69 -23.47 8.29
CA LEU A 182 16.17 -23.36 6.94
C LEU A 182 17.27 -23.02 5.92
N THR A 183 18.17 -22.10 6.28
CA THR A 183 19.33 -21.75 5.45
C THR A 183 20.21 -22.97 5.23
N GLY A 184 20.52 -23.74 6.28
CA GLY A 184 21.28 -24.97 6.15
C GLY A 184 20.63 -26.03 5.26
N ALA A 185 19.30 -26.16 5.33
CA ALA A 185 18.53 -27.08 4.50
C ALA A 185 18.44 -26.63 3.02
N LEU A 186 18.34 -25.32 2.75
CA LEU A 186 18.22 -24.77 1.40
C LEU A 186 19.55 -24.48 0.72
N GLN A 187 20.62 -24.27 1.49
CA GLN A 187 21.95 -23.96 0.96
C GLN A 187 22.46 -24.96 -0.09
N PRO A 188 22.33 -26.29 0.07
CA PRO A 188 22.75 -27.23 -0.96
C PRO A 188 21.98 -27.09 -2.26
N LEU A 189 20.72 -26.70 -2.19
CA LEU A 189 19.86 -26.51 -3.35
C LEU A 189 20.15 -25.21 -4.10
N THR A 190 20.52 -24.16 -3.36
CA THR A 190 20.66 -22.79 -3.92
C THR A 190 22.12 -22.40 -4.20
N ALA A 191 23.12 -23.11 -3.67
CA ALA A 191 24.53 -22.76 -3.75
C ALA A 191 25.08 -22.62 -5.19
N HIS A 192 24.49 -23.32 -6.15
CA HIS A 192 24.90 -23.30 -7.55
C HIS A 192 23.86 -22.64 -8.48
N MET A 193 22.78 -22.06 -7.93
CA MET A 193 21.77 -21.39 -8.74
C MET A 193 22.22 -19.99 -9.14
N PRO A 194 22.10 -19.59 -10.42
CA PRO A 194 22.26 -18.20 -10.80
C PRO A 194 21.17 -17.34 -10.13
N VAL A 195 21.46 -16.05 -9.92
CA VAL A 195 20.56 -15.12 -9.21
C VAL A 195 19.13 -15.15 -9.79
N ILE A 196 18.99 -15.21 -11.10
CA ILE A 196 17.68 -15.31 -11.77
C ILE A 196 16.96 -16.61 -11.39
N GLY A 197 17.68 -17.73 -11.37
CA GLY A 197 17.12 -19.02 -10.96
C GLY A 197 16.66 -19.01 -9.50
N MET A 198 17.41 -18.37 -8.63
CA MET A 198 17.05 -18.20 -7.22
C MET A 198 15.79 -17.34 -7.05
N ILE A 199 15.70 -16.22 -7.78
CA ILE A 199 14.51 -15.36 -7.79
C ILE A 199 13.28 -16.15 -8.25
N LEU A 200 13.39 -16.88 -9.38
CA LEU A 200 12.29 -17.68 -9.90
C LEU A 200 11.88 -18.80 -8.92
N PHE A 201 12.84 -19.46 -8.29
CA PHE A 201 12.58 -20.49 -7.29
C PHE A 201 11.75 -19.95 -6.12
N PHE A 202 12.13 -18.80 -5.55
CA PHE A 202 11.36 -18.19 -4.45
C PHE A 202 10.07 -17.51 -4.87
N MET A 203 9.90 -17.15 -6.16
CA MET A 203 8.64 -16.59 -6.68
C MET A 203 7.58 -17.66 -6.94
N THR A 204 7.96 -18.93 -7.08
CA THR A 204 7.03 -20.06 -7.33
C THR A 204 6.54 -20.73 -6.06
N TRP A 205 7.10 -20.37 -4.92
CA TRP A 205 6.70 -20.80 -3.57
C TRP A 205 5.91 -19.71 -2.86
#